data_99268fde92413e8374c61824c4260856
#
_entry.id   99268fde92413e8374c61824c4260856
#
_cell.length_a   1.000
_cell.length_b   1.000
_cell.length_c   1.000
_cell.angle_alpha   90.00
_cell.angle_beta   90.00
_cell.angle_gamma   90.00
#
_symmetry.space_group_name_H-M   'P 1'
#
loop_
_entity.id
_entity.type
_entity.pdbx_description
1 polymer ?
#
loop_
_entity_poly.entity_id
_entity_poly.type
_entity_poly.pdbx_seq_one_letter_code
_entity_poly.pdbx_strand_id
1 'polypeptide(L)'
;MKQYFSELYTGGKSLVEGLGVTMKALFQPIVTVQYPREEIDITPNYRGHIDLILDLEKNTYLCISCGMCEKSCPSDCIKVKGKKMEGKKKKDLVLFDLDFTKCSLCGTCVEVCPKDALEYSQEYNLAAFTKEAFHFDILKRLEDRRI
;
A
#
# COMPACT_ATOMS: atom_id res chain seq x y z
N MET A 1 54.49 25.95 16.15
CA MET A 1 53.65 26.20 17.32
C MET A 1 52.45 27.06 17.02
N LYS A 2 52.57 28.19 16.31
CA LYS A 2 51.40 29.04 15.96
C LYS A 2 50.32 28.31 15.17
N GLN A 3 50.68 27.44 14.23
CA GLN A 3 49.74 26.67 13.42
C GLN A 3 48.94 25.69 14.27
N TYR A 4 49.56 24.97 15.21
CA TYR A 4 48.90 24.07 16.11
C TYR A 4 47.80 24.75 16.95
N PHE A 5 48.10 25.90 17.54
CA PHE A 5 47.13 26.67 18.31
C PHE A 5 45.99 27.23 17.46
N SER A 6 46.29 27.62 16.22
CA SER A 6 45.26 28.05 15.27
C SER A 6 44.29 26.91 14.89
N GLU A 7 44.83 25.72 14.63
CA GLU A 7 44.01 24.53 14.30
C GLU A 7 43.18 24.10 15.52
N LEU A 8 43.76 24.13 16.73
CA LEU A 8 43.03 23.82 17.95
C LEU A 8 41.87 24.79 18.20
N TYR A 9 42.10 26.09 17.99
CA TYR A 9 41.07 27.12 18.15
C TYR A 9 39.95 26.94 17.11
N THR A 10 40.31 26.71 15.85
CA THR A 10 39.34 26.52 14.76
C THR A 10 38.52 25.25 14.98
N GLY A 11 39.16 24.16 15.39
CA GLY A 11 38.49 22.91 15.73
C GLY A 11 37.53 23.06 16.92
N GLY A 12 37.97 23.70 17.98
CA GLY A 12 37.13 23.98 19.15
C GLY A 12 35.93 24.86 18.82
N LYS A 13 36.12 25.90 18.01
CA LYS A 13 35.04 26.75 17.53
C LYS A 13 34.00 25.95 16.72
N SER A 14 34.45 25.12 15.78
CA SER A 14 33.57 24.27 14.96
C SER A 14 32.75 23.30 15.83
N LEU A 15 33.34 22.71 16.86
CA LEU A 15 32.63 21.84 17.80
C LEU A 15 31.52 22.59 18.57
N VAL A 16 31.83 23.79 19.05
CA VAL A 16 30.84 24.63 19.76
C VAL A 16 29.71 25.06 18.85
N GLU A 17 30.01 25.44 17.62
CA GLU A 17 28.99 25.77 16.61
C GLU A 17 28.08 24.56 16.30
N GLY A 18 28.67 23.37 16.08
CA GLY A 18 27.93 22.12 15.89
C GLY A 18 27.05 21.75 17.08
N LEU A 19 27.57 21.90 18.30
CA LEU A 19 26.81 21.68 19.53
C LEU A 19 25.62 22.65 19.65
N GLY A 20 25.80 23.91 19.24
CA GLY A 20 24.72 24.90 19.21
C GLY A 20 23.56 24.51 18.28
N VAL A 21 23.87 23.92 17.13
CA VAL A 21 22.85 23.41 16.18
C VAL A 21 22.04 22.27 16.78
N THR A 22 22.73 21.30 17.40
CA THR A 22 22.05 20.15 18.03
C THR A 22 21.26 20.57 19.28
N MET A 23 21.75 21.51 20.04
CA MET A 23 21.06 22.08 21.19
C MET A 23 19.76 22.78 20.75
N LYS A 24 19.82 23.55 19.66
CA LYS A 24 18.60 24.18 19.10
C LYS A 24 17.56 23.13 18.64
N ALA A 25 18.02 22.04 18.03
CA ALA A 25 17.14 20.96 17.61
C ALA A 25 16.49 20.24 18.80
N LEU A 26 17.17 20.14 19.94
CA LEU A 26 16.63 19.52 21.16
C LEU A 26 15.35 20.22 21.67
N PHE A 27 15.25 21.53 21.50
CA PHE A 27 14.09 22.32 21.94
C PHE A 27 13.00 22.46 20.87
N GLN A 28 13.16 21.82 19.72
CA GLN A 28 12.10 21.79 18.70
C GLN A 28 11.00 20.78 19.09
N PRO A 29 9.74 21.01 18.67
CA PRO A 29 8.68 20.04 18.88
C PRO A 29 8.98 18.73 18.17
N ILE A 30 8.55 17.63 18.77
CA ILE A 30 8.69 16.29 18.19
C ILE A 30 7.82 16.23 16.93
N VAL A 31 8.43 15.84 15.80
CA VAL A 31 7.76 15.67 14.50
C VAL A 31 7.59 14.19 14.11
N THR A 32 8.13 13.28 14.93
CA THR A 32 8.04 11.84 14.70
C THR A 32 6.73 11.29 15.23
N VAL A 33 6.06 10.45 14.45
CA VAL A 33 4.87 9.71 14.86
C VAL A 33 5.29 8.50 15.69
N GLN A 34 4.68 8.35 16.86
CA GLN A 34 5.00 7.31 17.83
C GLN A 34 4.19 6.03 17.56
N TYR A 35 4.44 5.39 16.43
CA TYR A 35 3.83 4.10 16.12
C TYR A 35 4.20 3.03 17.19
N PRO A 36 3.28 2.19 17.71
CA PRO A 36 1.88 2.04 17.30
C PRO A 36 0.87 2.90 18.10
N ARG A 37 1.34 3.82 18.95
CA ARG A 37 0.47 4.67 19.80
C ARG A 37 -0.25 5.74 18.98
N GLU A 38 0.42 6.22 17.95
CA GLU A 38 -0.08 7.20 16.99
C GLU A 38 0.07 6.61 15.60
N GLU A 39 -0.93 6.79 14.76
CA GLU A 39 -0.94 6.34 13.37
C GLU A 39 -1.02 7.55 12.45
N ILE A 40 -0.45 7.42 11.26
CA ILE A 40 -0.48 8.47 10.25
C ILE A 40 -1.78 8.34 9.45
N ASP A 41 -2.50 9.45 9.26
CA ASP A 41 -3.60 9.50 8.32
C ASP A 41 -3.10 9.25 6.89
N ILE A 42 -3.57 8.17 6.30
CA ILE A 42 -3.18 7.78 4.94
C ILE A 42 -3.90 8.66 3.93
N THR A 43 -3.13 9.22 3.00
CA THR A 43 -3.69 10.06 1.94
C THR A 43 -4.55 9.25 0.97
N PRO A 44 -5.60 9.83 0.34
CA PRO A 44 -6.44 9.14 -0.64
C PRO A 44 -5.67 8.59 -1.85
N ASN A 45 -4.50 9.17 -2.14
CA ASN A 45 -3.66 8.75 -3.26
C ASN A 45 -2.70 7.59 -2.93
N TYR A 46 -2.79 7.04 -1.71
CA TYR A 46 -1.98 5.90 -1.32
C TYR A 46 -2.34 4.66 -2.15
N ARG A 47 -1.31 3.95 -2.64
CA ARG A 47 -1.45 2.71 -3.40
C ARG A 47 -1.12 1.52 -2.50
N GLY A 48 -2.12 1.00 -1.81
CA GLY A 48 -2.03 -0.27 -1.10
C GLY A 48 -2.31 -1.47 -2.01
N HIS A 49 -2.66 -2.61 -1.42
CA HIS A 49 -3.14 -3.74 -2.20
C HIS A 49 -4.46 -3.39 -2.89
N ILE A 50 -4.78 -4.14 -3.94
CA ILE A 50 -6.03 -3.93 -4.69
C ILE A 50 -7.19 -4.65 -4.00
N ASP A 51 -8.35 -4.00 -4.04
CA ASP A 51 -9.62 -4.55 -3.57
C ASP A 51 -10.71 -4.39 -4.63
N LEU A 52 -11.80 -5.14 -4.49
CA LEU A 52 -12.98 -5.00 -5.34
C LEU A 52 -13.91 -3.92 -4.82
N ILE A 53 -14.42 -3.09 -5.74
CA ILE A 53 -15.46 -2.10 -5.45
C ILE A 53 -16.81 -2.80 -5.33
N LEU A 54 -17.50 -2.48 -4.22
CA LEU A 54 -18.86 -2.92 -3.95
C LEU A 54 -19.88 -1.96 -4.59
N ASP A 55 -20.77 -2.48 -5.43
CA ASP A 55 -21.95 -1.76 -5.89
C ASP A 55 -23.00 -1.76 -4.76
N LEU A 56 -23.13 -0.64 -4.06
CA LEU A 56 -24.03 -0.48 -2.91
C LEU A 56 -25.51 -0.62 -3.30
N GLU A 57 -25.89 -0.28 -4.53
CA GLU A 57 -27.27 -0.39 -4.99
C GLU A 57 -27.70 -1.84 -5.20
N LYS A 58 -26.79 -2.66 -5.73
CA LYS A 58 -27.07 -4.06 -6.08
C LYS A 58 -26.48 -5.06 -5.11
N ASN A 59 -25.73 -4.59 -4.11
CA ASN A 59 -24.99 -5.41 -3.16
C ASN A 59 -24.14 -6.51 -3.83
N THR A 60 -23.54 -6.17 -4.98
CA THR A 60 -22.72 -7.05 -5.81
C THR A 60 -21.42 -6.34 -6.18
N TYR A 61 -20.45 -7.09 -6.69
CA TYR A 61 -19.21 -6.53 -7.23
C TYR A 61 -19.40 -6.04 -8.68
N LEU A 62 -18.63 -5.02 -9.08
CA LEU A 62 -18.64 -4.46 -10.44
C LEU A 62 -17.88 -5.34 -11.44
N CYS A 63 -17.01 -6.21 -10.97
CA CYS A 63 -16.14 -7.05 -11.79
C CYS A 63 -16.95 -7.98 -12.71
N ILE A 64 -16.52 -8.09 -13.97
CA ILE A 64 -17.12 -8.95 -14.99
C ILE A 64 -16.26 -10.18 -15.32
N SER A 65 -15.22 -10.45 -14.55
CA SER A 65 -14.27 -11.56 -14.74
C SER A 65 -13.66 -11.60 -16.15
N CYS A 66 -13.28 -10.44 -16.70
CA CYS A 66 -12.70 -10.35 -18.05
C CYS A 66 -11.24 -10.80 -18.13
N GLY A 67 -10.53 -10.86 -16.98
CA GLY A 67 -9.12 -11.28 -16.91
C GLY A 67 -8.10 -10.27 -17.46
N MET A 68 -8.50 -9.02 -17.72
CA MET A 68 -7.57 -7.99 -18.20
C MET A 68 -6.51 -7.66 -17.15
N CYS A 69 -6.89 -7.54 -15.87
CA CYS A 69 -5.97 -7.29 -14.76
C CYS A 69 -4.93 -8.40 -14.60
N GLU A 70 -5.30 -9.67 -14.79
CA GLU A 70 -4.39 -10.82 -14.77
C GLU A 70 -3.37 -10.74 -15.91
N LYS A 71 -3.83 -10.50 -17.16
CA LYS A 71 -2.97 -10.43 -18.34
C LYS A 71 -2.01 -9.24 -18.35
N SER A 72 -2.43 -8.12 -17.76
CA SER A 72 -1.66 -6.88 -17.74
C SER A 72 -0.73 -6.77 -16.52
N CYS A 73 -0.78 -7.74 -15.62
CA CYS A 73 0.07 -7.73 -14.42
C CYS A 73 1.52 -8.09 -14.76
N PRO A 74 2.51 -7.19 -14.58
CA PRO A 74 3.90 -7.48 -14.89
C PRO A 74 4.52 -8.51 -13.93
N SER A 75 3.98 -8.63 -12.72
CA SER A 75 4.47 -9.53 -11.67
C SER A 75 3.71 -10.86 -11.59
N ASP A 76 2.73 -11.10 -12.47
CA ASP A 76 1.88 -12.31 -12.49
C ASP A 76 1.34 -12.69 -11.10
N CYS A 77 0.91 -11.66 -10.34
CA CYS A 77 0.43 -11.83 -8.97
C CYS A 77 -1.08 -11.95 -8.84
N ILE A 78 -1.83 -11.82 -9.94
CA ILE A 78 -3.30 -11.84 -9.97
C ILE A 78 -3.80 -13.06 -10.71
N LYS A 79 -4.78 -13.77 -10.13
CA LYS A 79 -5.50 -14.87 -10.80
C LYS A 79 -6.99 -14.66 -10.72
N VAL A 80 -7.65 -14.62 -11.88
CA VAL A 80 -9.09 -14.37 -11.99
C VAL A 80 -9.77 -15.52 -12.71
N LYS A 81 -10.75 -16.17 -12.05
CA LYS A 81 -11.56 -17.20 -12.66
C LYS A 81 -13.04 -16.82 -12.58
N GLY A 82 -13.69 -16.83 -13.73
CA GLY A 82 -15.14 -16.62 -13.85
C GLY A 82 -15.83 -17.85 -14.43
N LYS A 83 -17.00 -18.17 -13.91
CA LYS A 83 -17.86 -19.24 -14.42
C LYS A 83 -19.03 -18.62 -15.20
N LYS A 84 -19.29 -19.14 -16.40
CA LYS A 84 -20.44 -18.73 -17.18
C LYS A 84 -21.66 -19.50 -16.65
N MET A 85 -22.63 -18.78 -16.11
CA MET A 85 -23.92 -19.39 -15.74
C MET A 85 -24.84 -19.41 -16.96
N GLU A 86 -25.58 -20.50 -17.11
CA GLU A 86 -26.61 -20.61 -18.16
C GLU A 86 -27.69 -19.53 -17.96
N GLY A 87 -27.94 -18.75 -19.02
CA GLY A 87 -28.94 -17.67 -19.01
C GLY A 87 -28.41 -16.27 -18.63
N LYS A 88 -27.19 -16.12 -18.17
CA LYS A 88 -26.57 -14.79 -17.90
C LYS A 88 -25.51 -14.43 -18.94
N LYS A 89 -25.57 -13.19 -19.45
CA LYS A 89 -24.54 -12.64 -20.37
C LYS A 89 -23.21 -12.35 -19.69
N LYS A 90 -23.19 -12.21 -18.36
CA LYS A 90 -22.00 -11.94 -17.56
C LYS A 90 -21.47 -13.25 -16.97
N LYS A 91 -20.13 -13.35 -16.89
CA LYS A 91 -19.47 -14.41 -16.10
C LYS A 91 -19.53 -14.00 -14.64
N ASP A 92 -19.99 -14.88 -13.78
CA ASP A 92 -19.90 -14.67 -12.34
C ASP A 92 -18.45 -14.97 -11.89
N LEU A 93 -17.90 -14.10 -11.04
CA LEU A 93 -16.58 -14.24 -10.49
C LEU A 93 -16.56 -15.38 -9.45
N VAL A 94 -15.69 -16.35 -9.64
CA VAL A 94 -15.57 -17.52 -8.75
C VAL A 94 -14.31 -17.43 -7.90
N LEU A 95 -13.23 -16.85 -8.46
CA LEU A 95 -11.95 -16.72 -7.77
C LEU A 95 -11.31 -15.40 -8.21
N PHE A 96 -10.89 -14.64 -7.24
CA PHE A 96 -10.01 -13.49 -7.41
C PHE A 96 -8.92 -13.57 -6.36
N ASP A 97 -7.78 -14.15 -6.74
CA ASP A 97 -6.64 -14.36 -5.86
C ASP A 97 -5.53 -13.35 -6.20
N LEU A 98 -5.00 -12.73 -5.16
CA LEU A 98 -3.88 -11.78 -5.23
C LEU A 98 -2.74 -12.28 -4.36
N ASP A 99 -1.63 -12.64 -4.96
CA ASP A 99 -0.37 -12.86 -4.27
C ASP A 99 0.33 -11.51 -4.03
N PHE A 100 0.02 -10.89 -2.89
CA PHE A 100 0.55 -9.57 -2.56
C PHE A 100 2.06 -9.57 -2.34
N THR A 101 2.66 -10.73 -2.05
CA THR A 101 4.13 -10.84 -1.88
C THR A 101 4.92 -10.54 -3.15
N LYS A 102 4.28 -10.68 -4.31
CA LYS A 102 4.87 -10.40 -5.64
C LYS A 102 4.45 -9.05 -6.21
N CYS A 103 3.42 -8.42 -5.62
CA CYS A 103 2.85 -7.19 -6.16
C CYS A 103 3.83 -6.03 -6.07
N SER A 104 4.08 -5.36 -7.20
CA SER A 104 4.93 -4.16 -7.29
C SER A 104 4.17 -2.84 -7.09
N LEU A 105 2.88 -2.88 -6.76
CA LEU A 105 2.02 -1.72 -6.55
C LEU A 105 1.99 -0.73 -7.75
N CYS A 106 2.24 -1.24 -8.96
CA CYS A 106 2.32 -0.42 -10.17
C CYS A 106 0.99 0.22 -10.59
N GLY A 107 -0.16 -0.39 -10.21
CA GLY A 107 -1.48 0.15 -10.48
C GLY A 107 -2.07 -0.19 -11.85
N THR A 108 -1.32 -0.83 -12.74
CA THR A 108 -1.77 -1.17 -14.10
C THR A 108 -3.09 -1.95 -14.10
N CYS A 109 -3.31 -2.84 -13.12
CA CYS A 109 -4.55 -3.62 -13.02
C CYS A 109 -5.79 -2.75 -12.78
N VAL A 110 -5.66 -1.64 -12.05
CA VAL A 110 -6.75 -0.67 -11.82
C VAL A 110 -6.99 0.12 -13.10
N GLU A 111 -5.94 0.62 -13.76
CA GLU A 111 -6.02 1.45 -14.96
C GLU A 111 -6.61 0.70 -16.17
N VAL A 112 -6.30 -0.59 -16.33
CA VAL A 112 -6.82 -1.39 -17.47
C VAL A 112 -8.22 -1.95 -17.23
N CYS A 113 -8.81 -1.72 -16.06
CA CYS A 113 -10.13 -2.29 -15.73
C CYS A 113 -11.24 -1.56 -16.49
N PRO A 114 -11.96 -2.21 -17.43
CA PRO A 114 -12.98 -1.54 -18.25
C PRO A 114 -14.28 -1.24 -17.46
N LYS A 115 -14.34 -1.61 -16.20
CA LYS A 115 -15.49 -1.44 -15.31
C LYS A 115 -15.16 -0.68 -14.04
N ASP A 116 -13.92 -0.18 -13.93
CA ASP A 116 -13.43 0.49 -12.73
C ASP A 116 -13.81 -0.28 -11.45
N ALA A 117 -13.63 -1.62 -11.53
CA ALA A 117 -14.07 -2.53 -10.48
C ALA A 117 -13.04 -2.77 -9.39
N LEU A 118 -11.87 -2.14 -9.50
CA LEU A 118 -10.74 -2.28 -8.59
C LEU A 118 -10.39 -0.92 -7.97
N GLU A 119 -10.10 -0.92 -6.69
CA GLU A 119 -9.62 0.24 -5.94
C GLU A 119 -8.37 -0.12 -5.14
N TYR A 120 -7.66 0.92 -4.65
CA TYR A 120 -6.54 0.73 -3.75
C TYR A 120 -7.02 0.73 -2.31
N SER A 121 -6.65 -0.29 -1.57
CA SER A 121 -6.83 -0.30 -0.12
C SER A 121 -5.94 0.73 0.54
N GLN A 122 -6.42 1.35 1.61
CA GLN A 122 -5.64 2.24 2.46
C GLN A 122 -4.99 1.49 3.64
N GLU A 123 -5.16 0.17 3.69
CA GLU A 123 -4.58 -0.67 4.72
C GLU A 123 -3.07 -0.81 4.51
N TYR A 124 -2.29 -0.22 5.40
CA TYR A 124 -0.82 -0.26 5.35
C TYR A 124 -0.20 -1.12 6.46
N ASN A 125 -0.98 -1.40 7.50
CA ASN A 125 -0.55 -2.16 8.68
C ASN A 125 -0.57 -3.68 8.42
N LEU A 126 0.18 -4.11 7.41
CA LEU A 126 0.24 -5.50 7.00
C LEU A 126 1.52 -6.14 7.55
N ALA A 127 1.38 -6.94 8.62
CA ALA A 127 2.46 -7.71 9.18
C ALA A 127 1.99 -9.13 9.51
N ALA A 128 2.76 -10.14 9.11
CA ALA A 128 2.49 -11.53 9.40
C ALA A 128 3.78 -12.34 9.52
N PHE A 129 3.70 -13.51 10.14
CA PHE A 129 4.84 -14.42 10.31
C PHE A 129 5.11 -15.30 9.09
N THR A 130 4.14 -15.44 8.20
CA THR A 130 4.20 -16.33 7.03
C THR A 130 3.80 -15.60 5.76
N LYS A 131 4.31 -16.05 4.60
CA LYS A 131 3.97 -15.47 3.29
C LYS A 131 2.52 -15.77 2.88
N GLU A 132 1.98 -16.89 3.32
CA GLU A 132 0.62 -17.34 3.01
C GLU A 132 -0.43 -16.33 3.49
N ALA A 133 -0.13 -15.59 4.56
CA ALA A 133 -1.02 -14.52 5.05
C ALA A 133 -1.21 -13.37 4.06
N PHE A 134 -0.32 -13.22 3.07
CA PHE A 134 -0.39 -12.21 2.03
C PHE A 134 -0.94 -12.74 0.69
N HIS A 135 -1.49 -13.93 0.67
CA HIS A 135 -2.34 -14.44 -0.41
C HIS A 135 -3.78 -14.05 -0.12
N PHE A 136 -4.26 -13.01 -0.79
CA PHE A 136 -5.57 -12.46 -0.55
C PHE A 136 -6.61 -13.02 -1.52
N ASP A 137 -7.60 -13.72 -1.00
CA ASP A 137 -8.85 -13.97 -1.71
C ASP A 137 -9.70 -12.69 -1.62
N ILE A 138 -9.68 -11.90 -2.69
CA ILE A 138 -10.35 -10.60 -2.73
C ILE A 138 -11.87 -10.72 -2.65
N LEU A 139 -12.45 -11.83 -3.13
CA LEU A 139 -13.88 -12.09 -2.97
C LEU A 139 -14.26 -12.27 -1.51
N LYS A 140 -13.51 -13.08 -0.78
CA LYS A 140 -13.74 -13.33 0.62
C LYS A 140 -13.57 -12.05 1.45
N ARG A 141 -12.52 -11.27 1.16
CA ARG A 141 -12.32 -9.96 1.80
C ARG A 141 -13.48 -9.00 1.54
N LEU A 142 -14.07 -9.04 0.35
CA LEU A 142 -15.26 -8.25 0.04
C LEU A 142 -16.46 -8.66 0.88
N GLU A 143 -16.65 -9.96 1.11
CA GLU A 143 -17.71 -10.49 1.97
C GLU A 143 -17.51 -10.08 3.43
N ASP A 144 -16.29 -10.15 3.94
CA ASP A 144 -15.94 -9.72 5.31
C ASP A 144 -16.21 -8.21 5.53
N ARG A 145 -16.05 -7.37 4.49
CA ARG A 145 -16.38 -5.94 4.55
C ARG A 145 -17.88 -5.62 4.47
N ARG A 146 -18.72 -6.61 4.14
CA ARG A 146 -20.19 -6.45 4.09
C ARG A 146 -20.87 -6.60 5.45
N ILE A 147 -20.15 -7.10 6.46
CA ILE A 147 -20.62 -7.29 7.83
C ILE A 147 -20.31 -6.04 8.64
#